data_19afa9ce8c4743528f97964bec0ede93
#
_entry.id   19afa9ce8c4743528f97964bec0ede93
#
_cell.length_a   1.000
_cell.length_b   1.000
_cell.length_c   1.000
_cell.angle_alpha   90.00
_cell.angle_beta   90.00
_cell.angle_gamma   90.00
#
_symmetry.space_group_name_H-M   'P 1'
#
loop_
_entity.id
_entity.type
_entity.pdbx_description
1 polymer ?
#
loop_
_entity_poly.entity_id
_entity_poly.type
_entity_poly.pdbx_seq_one_letter_code
_entity_poly.pdbx_strand_id
1 'polypeptide(L)'
;MEFLDNKSYFDGDKPLIIPHRGGSNIVPENTLHGLELAIKEGFSHFETDLRMSKDGEIFLHHDETFDRTTNVSGKVQDFNWSEISKINAGYKFYEKSQQKNKTTNFVRLVDALKMSEKLKFNLDLKQTGMAKKVVEIINSLNAKERVLVSSFSPKRLDEFLNVSKGEIITSGTFRENAIARFLPLQKRNFKVQALQAPFKWRGIQVYSKKLVDFCKLNNLQLHVWLSLIHI
;
A
#
# COMPACT_ATOMS: atom_id res chain seq x y z
N MET A 1 3.72 12.00 -23.95
CA MET A 1 3.98 11.21 -22.76
C MET A 1 3.32 9.87 -23.01
N GLU A 2 4.10 8.89 -23.46
CA GLU A 2 3.61 7.51 -23.63
C GLU A 2 3.19 6.99 -22.26
N PHE A 3 1.96 6.48 -22.18
CA PHE A 3 1.50 5.82 -20.96
C PHE A 3 2.33 4.57 -20.77
N LEU A 4 2.92 4.42 -19.60
CA LEU A 4 3.59 3.19 -19.19
C LEU A 4 2.61 2.02 -19.33
N ASP A 5 2.85 1.16 -20.32
CA ASP A 5 2.12 -0.10 -20.47
C ASP A 5 2.72 -1.13 -19.51
N ASN A 6 2.63 -0.83 -18.21
CA ASN A 6 3.15 -1.70 -17.14
C ASN A 6 2.20 -2.88 -16.90
N LYS A 7 1.99 -3.66 -17.96
CA LYS A 7 1.22 -4.92 -17.90
C LYS A 7 1.80 -5.86 -16.86
N SER A 8 3.14 -5.88 -16.68
CA SER A 8 3.82 -6.81 -15.79
C SER A 8 3.31 -6.77 -14.34
N TYR A 9 3.03 -5.56 -13.79
CA TYR A 9 2.47 -5.45 -12.44
C TYR A 9 1.09 -6.12 -12.31
N PHE A 10 0.23 -5.97 -13.31
CA PHE A 10 -1.14 -6.49 -13.30
C PHE A 10 -1.28 -7.91 -13.86
N ASP A 11 -0.17 -8.53 -14.29
CA ASP A 11 -0.17 -9.89 -14.80
C ASP A 11 -0.30 -10.90 -13.66
N GLY A 12 -1.04 -11.97 -13.93
CA GLY A 12 -1.31 -13.08 -13.03
C GLY A 12 -2.72 -13.60 -13.18
N ASP A 13 -3.00 -14.69 -12.48
CA ASP A 13 -4.33 -15.30 -12.44
C ASP A 13 -5.32 -14.33 -11.80
N LYS A 14 -6.49 -14.19 -12.41
CA LYS A 14 -7.52 -13.26 -11.94
C LYS A 14 -8.71 -14.02 -11.36
N PRO A 15 -9.32 -13.49 -10.28
CA PRO A 15 -8.99 -12.23 -9.61
C PRO A 15 -7.69 -12.31 -8.81
N LEU A 16 -6.88 -11.21 -8.85
CA LEU A 16 -5.70 -11.10 -8.00
C LEU A 16 -6.13 -10.95 -6.53
N ILE A 17 -5.53 -11.76 -5.65
CA ILE A 17 -5.72 -11.65 -4.21
C ILE A 17 -4.49 -10.92 -3.63
N ILE A 18 -4.74 -9.78 -2.99
CA ILE A 18 -3.70 -8.94 -2.41
C ILE A 18 -3.91 -8.89 -0.89
N PRO A 19 -3.04 -9.52 -0.08
CA PRO A 19 -3.15 -9.47 1.37
C PRO A 19 -3.01 -8.03 1.88
N HIS A 20 -4.10 -7.46 2.38
CA HIS A 20 -4.12 -6.11 2.95
C HIS A 20 -3.24 -6.05 4.21
N ARG A 21 -2.22 -5.18 4.22
CA ARG A 21 -1.17 -5.07 5.25
C ARG A 21 -0.48 -6.39 5.56
N GLY A 22 -0.41 -7.29 4.58
CA GLY A 22 0.14 -8.63 4.75
C GLY A 22 -0.77 -9.65 5.43
N GLY A 23 -2.09 -9.39 5.55
CA GLY A 23 -3.04 -10.31 6.16
C GLY A 23 -3.34 -10.01 7.62
N SER A 24 -3.65 -8.77 7.95
CA SER A 24 -3.78 -8.20 9.30
C SER A 24 -4.73 -8.93 10.28
N ASN A 25 -5.58 -9.84 9.81
CA ASN A 25 -6.42 -10.69 10.66
C ASN A 25 -5.76 -12.01 11.07
N ILE A 26 -4.69 -12.40 10.36
CA ILE A 26 -4.02 -13.70 10.50
C ILE A 26 -2.64 -13.51 11.14
N VAL A 27 -1.97 -12.42 10.80
CA VAL A 27 -0.64 -12.05 11.28
C VAL A 27 -0.60 -10.56 11.64
N PRO A 28 0.39 -10.12 12.44
CA PRO A 28 0.58 -8.68 12.70
C PRO A 28 0.75 -7.90 11.40
N GLU A 29 -0.01 -6.81 11.26
CA GLU A 29 -0.01 -5.97 10.07
C GLU A 29 1.32 -5.27 9.80
N ASN A 30 1.69 -5.11 8.52
CA ASN A 30 2.89 -4.36 8.09
C ASN A 30 4.20 -4.83 8.75
N THR A 31 4.36 -6.14 8.97
CA THR A 31 5.52 -6.71 9.68
C THR A 31 6.28 -7.72 8.83
N LEU A 32 7.49 -8.07 9.31
CA LEU A 32 8.31 -9.13 8.73
C LEU A 32 7.53 -10.45 8.66
N HIS A 33 6.82 -10.82 9.73
CA HIS A 33 6.02 -12.05 9.76
C HIS A 33 4.95 -12.07 8.66
N GLY A 34 4.23 -10.96 8.43
CA GLY A 34 3.24 -10.86 7.35
C GLY A 34 3.87 -11.02 5.97
N LEU A 35 5.05 -10.44 5.76
CA LEU A 35 5.77 -10.54 4.49
C LEU A 35 6.30 -11.96 4.24
N GLU A 36 6.90 -12.59 5.25
CA GLU A 36 7.36 -13.99 5.19
C GLU A 36 6.20 -14.95 4.88
N LEU A 37 5.05 -14.75 5.53
CA LEU A 37 3.86 -15.56 5.29
C LEU A 37 3.37 -15.37 3.84
N ALA A 38 3.28 -14.15 3.34
CA ALA A 38 2.84 -13.89 1.98
C ALA A 38 3.74 -14.57 0.93
N ILE A 39 5.06 -14.53 1.15
CA ILE A 39 6.04 -15.23 0.29
C ILE A 39 5.85 -16.74 0.38
N LYS A 40 5.73 -17.29 1.59
CA LYS A 40 5.56 -18.73 1.84
C LYS A 40 4.29 -19.29 1.18
N GLU A 41 3.19 -18.56 1.31
CA GLU A 41 1.88 -18.96 0.74
C GLU A 41 1.77 -18.67 -0.77
N GLY A 42 2.83 -18.13 -1.40
CA GLY A 42 2.90 -17.92 -2.85
C GLY A 42 2.04 -16.76 -3.37
N PHE A 43 1.70 -15.77 -2.53
CA PHE A 43 1.01 -14.60 -3.02
C PHE A 43 1.87 -13.86 -4.04
N SER A 44 1.25 -13.46 -5.15
CA SER A 44 1.92 -12.68 -6.19
C SER A 44 2.03 -11.19 -5.84
N HIS A 45 1.15 -10.70 -4.96
CA HIS A 45 1.08 -9.30 -4.56
C HIS A 45 1.00 -9.16 -3.05
N PHE A 46 1.50 -8.02 -2.54
CA PHE A 46 1.50 -7.65 -1.13
C PHE A 46 1.13 -6.18 -1.00
N GLU A 47 0.12 -5.87 -0.22
CA GLU A 47 -0.25 -4.48 0.07
C GLU A 47 0.32 -4.08 1.42
N THR A 48 0.85 -2.85 1.50
CA THR A 48 1.44 -2.30 2.73
C THR A 48 1.44 -0.78 2.73
N ASP A 49 1.42 -0.23 3.93
CA ASP A 49 1.46 1.20 4.19
C ASP A 49 2.90 1.66 4.48
N LEU A 50 3.27 2.85 4.03
CA LEU A 50 4.61 3.41 4.22
C LEU A 50 4.61 4.64 5.12
N ARG A 51 5.54 4.64 6.07
CA ARG A 51 5.90 5.78 6.92
C ARG A 51 7.40 6.05 6.86
N MET A 52 7.80 7.20 7.35
CA MET A 52 9.20 7.63 7.42
C MET A 52 9.57 7.95 8.86
N SER A 53 10.69 7.41 9.33
CA SER A 53 11.29 7.69 10.63
C SER A 53 11.87 9.10 10.70
N LYS A 54 12.30 9.53 11.90
CA LYS A 54 12.97 10.81 12.13
C LYS A 54 14.23 11.00 11.28
N ASP A 55 15.01 9.95 11.11
CA ASP A 55 16.25 9.93 10.34
C ASP A 55 16.06 9.56 8.86
N GLY A 56 14.80 9.52 8.38
CA GLY A 56 14.46 9.39 6.95
C GLY A 56 14.40 7.96 6.41
N GLU A 57 14.39 6.92 7.26
CA GLU A 57 14.16 5.56 6.81
C GLU A 57 12.69 5.31 6.49
N ILE A 58 12.43 4.72 5.32
CA ILE A 58 11.08 4.32 4.90
C ILE A 58 10.82 2.90 5.38
N PHE A 59 9.72 2.70 6.10
CA PHE A 59 9.35 1.40 6.64
C PHE A 59 7.84 1.14 6.61
N LEU A 60 7.46 -0.10 6.80
CA LEU A 60 6.09 -0.58 6.71
C LEU A 60 5.34 -0.25 8.01
N HIS A 61 4.39 0.68 7.96
CA HIS A 61 3.52 1.04 9.08
C HIS A 61 2.34 1.92 8.63
N HIS A 62 1.16 1.72 9.21
CA HIS A 62 -0.05 2.46 8.83
C HIS A 62 -0.21 3.77 9.56
N ASP A 63 -0.23 3.74 10.90
CA ASP A 63 -0.67 4.87 11.73
C ASP A 63 0.40 5.97 11.84
N GLU A 64 0.01 7.15 12.30
CA GLU A 64 0.94 8.22 12.63
C GLU A 64 1.74 7.93 13.90
N THR A 65 1.18 7.08 14.77
CA THR A 65 1.78 6.69 16.05
C THR A 65 1.91 5.17 16.18
N PHE A 66 2.69 4.70 17.16
CA PHE A 66 2.87 3.28 17.45
C PHE A 66 1.80 2.67 18.36
N ASP A 67 0.93 3.49 18.96
CA ASP A 67 0.04 3.13 20.07
C ASP A 67 -0.90 1.96 19.81
N ARG A 68 -1.42 1.81 18.58
CA ARG A 68 -2.42 0.79 18.26
C ARG A 68 -1.83 -0.61 18.10
N THR A 69 -0.62 -0.73 17.60
CA THR A 69 -0.03 -2.03 17.23
C THR A 69 1.06 -2.50 18.17
N THR A 70 1.66 -1.59 18.96
CA THR A 70 2.79 -1.88 19.84
C THR A 70 2.51 -1.48 21.28
N ASN A 71 3.48 -1.73 22.17
CA ASN A 71 3.49 -1.23 23.54
C ASN A 71 4.28 0.08 23.71
N VAL A 72 4.67 0.71 22.60
CA VAL A 72 5.33 2.01 22.57
C VAL A 72 4.33 3.08 22.16
N SER A 73 4.35 4.24 22.81
CA SER A 73 3.52 5.39 22.49
C SER A 73 4.34 6.49 21.84
N GLY A 74 3.72 7.22 20.92
CA GLY A 74 4.33 8.40 20.29
C GLY A 74 4.32 8.36 18.77
N LYS A 75 4.66 9.51 18.17
CA LYS A 75 4.64 9.66 16.72
C LYS A 75 5.84 8.98 16.08
N VAL A 76 5.61 8.25 15.00
CA VAL A 76 6.63 7.57 14.20
C VAL A 76 7.80 8.48 13.84
N GLN A 77 7.51 9.72 13.46
CA GLN A 77 8.51 10.71 13.04
C GLN A 77 9.40 11.25 14.17
N ASP A 78 9.14 10.90 15.42
CA ASP A 78 9.94 11.32 16.56
C ASP A 78 11.05 10.30 16.90
N PHE A 79 10.99 9.09 16.31
CA PHE A 79 11.92 7.99 16.53
C PHE A 79 12.86 7.77 15.34
N ASN A 80 14.14 7.52 15.62
CA ASN A 80 15.10 7.04 14.64
C ASN A 80 14.88 5.57 14.30
N TRP A 81 15.34 5.12 13.15
CA TRP A 81 15.24 3.70 12.79
C TRP A 81 15.90 2.76 13.79
N SER A 82 17.02 3.17 14.38
CA SER A 82 17.73 2.38 15.41
C SER A 82 16.89 2.10 16.67
N GLU A 83 15.88 2.95 16.94
CA GLU A 83 14.90 2.78 18.02
C GLU A 83 13.73 1.93 17.53
N ILE A 84 13.16 2.27 16.35
CA ILE A 84 12.02 1.58 15.74
C ILE A 84 12.32 0.09 15.52
N SER A 85 13.52 -0.25 15.08
CA SER A 85 13.94 -1.64 14.80
C SER A 85 13.93 -2.57 16.01
N LYS A 86 13.90 -2.01 17.22
CA LYS A 86 13.87 -2.75 18.51
C LYS A 86 12.44 -2.94 19.04
N ILE A 87 11.44 -2.26 18.45
CA ILE A 87 10.05 -2.35 18.90
C ILE A 87 9.44 -3.65 18.36
N ASN A 88 8.72 -4.38 19.23
CA ASN A 88 7.90 -5.50 18.78
C ASN A 88 6.68 -4.97 18.02
N ALA A 89 6.74 -5.02 16.70
CA ALA A 89 5.68 -4.54 15.80
C ALA A 89 4.37 -5.33 15.93
N GLY A 90 4.43 -6.55 16.45
CA GLY A 90 3.27 -7.42 16.64
C GLY A 90 2.73 -7.46 18.09
N TYR A 91 3.20 -6.60 18.99
CA TYR A 91 2.90 -6.70 20.42
C TYR A 91 1.40 -6.86 20.71
N LYS A 92 0.58 -5.91 20.26
CA LYS A 92 -0.89 -5.93 20.51
C LYS A 92 -1.60 -7.10 19.82
N PHE A 93 -1.13 -7.52 18.65
CA PHE A 93 -1.67 -8.69 17.97
C PHE A 93 -1.41 -9.98 18.76
N TYR A 94 -0.17 -10.19 19.21
CA TYR A 94 0.20 -11.37 19.98
C TYR A 94 -0.40 -11.38 21.37
N GLU A 95 -0.56 -10.20 22.01
CA GLU A 95 -1.27 -10.05 23.27
C GLU A 95 -2.73 -10.52 23.13
N LYS A 96 -3.45 -10.02 22.11
CA LYS A 96 -4.85 -10.37 21.83
C LYS A 96 -5.03 -11.84 21.45
N SER A 97 -4.10 -12.41 20.70
CA SER A 97 -4.13 -13.83 20.29
C SER A 97 -3.56 -14.78 21.33
N GLN A 98 -3.24 -14.30 22.54
CA GLN A 98 -2.63 -15.06 23.65
C GLN A 98 -1.27 -15.70 23.33
N GLN A 99 -0.56 -15.18 22.33
CA GLN A 99 0.77 -15.63 21.92
C GLN A 99 1.87 -14.67 22.44
N LYS A 100 1.81 -14.30 23.70
CA LYS A 100 2.60 -13.20 24.33
C LYS A 100 4.12 -13.33 24.19
N ASN A 101 4.63 -14.54 23.97
CA ASN A 101 6.07 -14.78 23.82
C ASN A 101 6.56 -14.56 22.36
N LYS A 102 5.66 -14.29 21.42
CA LYS A 102 6.04 -14.02 20.02
C LYS A 102 6.39 -12.56 19.82
N THR A 103 7.35 -12.36 18.94
CA THR A 103 7.77 -11.03 18.49
C THR A 103 7.89 -11.01 16.96
N THR A 104 7.73 -9.84 16.37
CA THR A 104 8.06 -9.57 14.97
C THR A 104 8.57 -8.15 14.84
N ASN A 105 9.37 -7.91 13.81
CA ASN A 105 10.00 -6.61 13.58
C ASN A 105 9.23 -5.78 12.56
N PHE A 106 9.38 -4.48 12.65
CA PHE A 106 9.15 -3.58 11.52
C PHE A 106 10.15 -3.88 10.42
N VAL A 107 9.76 -3.60 9.17
CA VAL A 107 10.58 -3.87 7.98
C VAL A 107 10.77 -2.58 7.22
N ARG A 108 12.02 -2.25 6.84
CA ARG A 108 12.26 -1.13 5.91
C ARG A 108 11.80 -1.50 4.51
N LEU A 109 11.36 -0.51 3.74
CA LEU A 109 10.96 -0.72 2.35
C LEU A 109 12.08 -1.37 1.52
N VAL A 110 13.33 -0.93 1.72
CA VAL A 110 14.49 -1.49 1.01
C VAL A 110 14.69 -2.98 1.30
N ASP A 111 14.46 -3.39 2.55
CA ASP A 111 14.60 -4.81 2.95
C ASP A 111 13.42 -5.63 2.45
N ALA A 112 12.19 -5.11 2.55
CA ALA A 112 10.98 -5.76 2.03
C ALA A 112 11.09 -6.05 0.52
N LEU A 113 11.54 -5.06 -0.27
CA LEU A 113 11.72 -5.23 -1.70
C LEU A 113 12.83 -6.23 -2.07
N LYS A 114 13.81 -6.46 -1.20
CA LYS A 114 14.88 -7.46 -1.40
C LYS A 114 14.47 -8.88 -1.05
N MET A 115 13.45 -9.08 -0.21
CA MET A 115 13.07 -10.42 0.25
C MET A 115 12.55 -11.34 -0.87
N SER A 116 11.94 -10.76 -1.91
CA SER A 116 11.49 -11.52 -3.07
C SER A 116 11.43 -10.63 -4.30
N GLU A 117 12.13 -11.03 -5.36
CA GLU A 117 12.06 -10.34 -6.65
C GLU A 117 10.74 -10.63 -7.40
N LYS A 118 10.06 -11.70 -7.04
CA LYS A 118 8.78 -12.11 -7.66
C LYS A 118 7.57 -11.41 -7.04
N LEU A 119 7.68 -10.98 -5.77
CA LEU A 119 6.58 -10.35 -5.07
C LEU A 119 6.40 -8.90 -5.57
N LYS A 120 5.17 -8.58 -5.94
CA LYS A 120 4.75 -7.24 -6.37
C LYS A 120 4.13 -6.50 -5.20
N PHE A 121 4.40 -5.20 -5.07
CA PHE A 121 3.98 -4.42 -3.91
C PHE A 121 2.99 -3.33 -4.29
N ASN A 122 1.90 -3.22 -3.54
CA ASN A 122 1.03 -2.05 -3.50
C ASN A 122 1.43 -1.20 -2.28
N LEU A 123 2.01 -0.04 -2.52
CA LEU A 123 2.64 0.82 -1.51
C LEU A 123 1.77 2.06 -1.24
N ASP A 124 1.09 2.14 -0.10
CA ASP A 124 0.28 3.31 0.26
C ASP A 124 1.08 4.34 1.06
N LEU A 125 1.25 5.53 0.50
CA LEU A 125 1.97 6.64 1.14
C LEU A 125 1.11 7.29 2.23
N LYS A 126 1.52 7.16 3.50
CA LYS A 126 0.79 7.71 4.65
C LYS A 126 1.31 9.06 5.15
N GLN A 127 2.41 9.56 4.60
CA GLN A 127 3.08 10.79 5.05
C GLN A 127 3.56 11.61 3.85
N THR A 128 3.57 12.95 3.98
CA THR A 128 4.18 13.86 3.00
C THR A 128 5.70 13.91 3.17
N GLY A 129 6.42 14.34 2.12
CA GLY A 129 7.89 14.50 2.16
C GLY A 129 8.68 13.21 1.95
N MET A 130 8.03 12.06 1.78
CA MET A 130 8.71 10.78 1.60
C MET A 130 8.89 10.37 0.13
N ALA A 131 8.23 11.04 -0.80
CA ALA A 131 8.20 10.66 -2.22
C ALA A 131 9.60 10.48 -2.83
N LYS A 132 10.51 11.42 -2.59
CA LYS A 132 11.89 11.36 -3.11
C LYS A 132 12.60 10.09 -2.65
N LYS A 133 12.57 9.80 -1.35
CA LYS A 133 13.24 8.62 -0.78
C LYS A 133 12.64 7.31 -1.28
N VAL A 134 11.30 7.25 -1.42
CA VAL A 134 10.62 6.07 -1.97
C VAL A 134 11.04 5.84 -3.43
N VAL A 135 11.07 6.88 -4.28
CA VAL A 135 11.53 6.78 -5.67
C VAL A 135 12.99 6.34 -5.75
N GLU A 136 13.88 6.89 -4.92
CA GLU A 136 15.29 6.49 -4.83
C GLU A 136 15.42 5.00 -4.50
N ILE A 137 14.69 4.48 -3.52
CA ILE A 137 14.70 3.06 -3.15
C ILE A 137 14.22 2.18 -4.31
N ILE A 138 13.09 2.53 -4.93
CA ILE A 138 12.53 1.78 -6.06
C ILE A 138 13.53 1.72 -7.22
N ASN A 139 14.16 2.85 -7.56
CA ASN A 139 15.13 2.93 -8.64
C ASN A 139 16.41 2.14 -8.34
N SER A 140 16.95 2.24 -7.11
CA SER A 140 18.17 1.54 -6.72
C SER A 140 18.05 0.02 -6.75
N LEU A 141 16.83 -0.50 -6.67
CA LEU A 141 16.51 -1.93 -6.70
C LEU A 141 15.90 -2.40 -8.03
N ASN A 142 15.84 -1.52 -9.05
CA ASN A 142 15.16 -1.80 -10.33
C ASN A 142 13.74 -2.35 -10.14
N ALA A 143 13.01 -1.82 -9.13
CA ALA A 143 11.72 -2.37 -8.72
C ALA A 143 10.51 -1.70 -9.38
N LYS A 144 10.69 -0.83 -10.40
CA LYS A 144 9.60 -0.05 -11.02
C LYS A 144 8.45 -0.92 -11.52
N GLU A 145 8.75 -2.05 -12.15
CA GLU A 145 7.75 -2.93 -12.76
C GLU A 145 6.97 -3.79 -11.77
N ARG A 146 7.40 -3.83 -10.51
CA ARG A 146 6.77 -4.64 -9.47
C ARG A 146 6.23 -3.83 -8.29
N VAL A 147 6.08 -2.52 -8.47
CA VAL A 147 5.45 -1.66 -7.47
C VAL A 147 4.34 -0.83 -8.09
N LEU A 148 3.23 -0.71 -7.35
CA LEU A 148 2.18 0.27 -7.59
C LEU A 148 2.13 1.18 -6.36
N VAL A 149 2.17 2.49 -6.58
CA VAL A 149 2.14 3.45 -5.47
C VAL A 149 0.76 4.08 -5.38
N SER A 150 0.22 4.11 -4.17
CA SER A 150 -1.09 4.67 -3.87
C SER A 150 -1.04 5.72 -2.77
N SER A 151 -2.05 6.55 -2.71
CA SER A 151 -2.35 7.39 -1.55
C SER A 151 -3.80 7.85 -1.60
N PHE A 152 -4.45 7.92 -0.44
CA PHE A 152 -5.76 8.59 -0.33
C PHE A 152 -5.65 10.11 -0.48
N SER A 153 -4.48 10.70 -0.20
CA SER A 153 -4.23 12.13 -0.29
C SER A 153 -3.79 12.56 -1.68
N PRO A 154 -4.55 13.44 -2.38
CA PRO A 154 -4.10 13.99 -3.65
C PRO A 154 -2.74 14.67 -3.55
N LYS A 155 -2.48 15.43 -2.46
CA LYS A 155 -1.20 16.11 -2.25
C LYS A 155 -0.01 15.15 -2.25
N ARG A 156 -0.13 14.00 -1.57
CA ARG A 156 0.93 12.98 -1.51
C ARG A 156 1.15 12.32 -2.87
N LEU A 157 0.06 12.01 -3.56
CA LEU A 157 0.15 11.40 -4.90
C LEU A 157 0.73 12.38 -5.93
N ASP A 158 0.32 13.65 -5.92
CA ASP A 158 0.86 14.68 -6.80
C ASP A 158 2.37 14.90 -6.55
N GLU A 159 2.80 14.91 -5.26
CA GLU A 159 4.23 14.94 -4.89
C GLU A 159 4.97 13.74 -5.48
N PHE A 160 4.43 12.54 -5.35
CA PHE A 160 5.04 11.32 -5.89
C PHE A 160 5.12 11.33 -7.41
N LEU A 161 4.05 11.70 -8.10
CA LEU A 161 4.00 11.79 -9.56
C LEU A 161 5.03 12.80 -10.10
N ASN A 162 5.22 13.93 -9.41
CA ASN A 162 6.21 14.94 -9.80
C ASN A 162 7.64 14.40 -9.66
N VAL A 163 7.96 13.72 -8.56
CA VAL A 163 9.30 13.16 -8.31
C VAL A 163 9.59 11.96 -9.21
N SER A 164 8.63 11.05 -9.39
CA SER A 164 8.77 9.87 -10.23
C SER A 164 8.69 10.17 -11.73
N LYS A 165 8.33 11.42 -12.11
CA LYS A 165 8.07 11.82 -13.51
C LYS A 165 7.05 10.94 -14.22
N GLY A 166 6.18 10.26 -13.46
CA GLY A 166 5.22 9.30 -13.98
C GLY A 166 5.82 7.98 -14.46
N GLU A 167 7.07 7.67 -14.11
CA GLU A 167 7.76 6.42 -14.50
C GLU A 167 7.41 5.21 -13.62
N ILE A 168 6.61 5.40 -12.58
CA ILE A 168 6.13 4.35 -11.68
C ILE A 168 4.61 4.38 -11.69
N ILE A 169 3.97 3.23 -11.84
CA ILE A 169 2.51 3.15 -11.86
C ILE A 169 1.90 3.57 -10.53
N THR A 170 0.75 4.24 -10.62
CA THR A 170 0.05 4.78 -9.45
C THR A 170 -1.43 4.44 -9.49
N SER A 171 -2.04 4.44 -8.31
CA SER A 171 -3.48 4.35 -8.15
C SER A 171 -4.08 5.73 -7.83
N GLY A 172 -5.29 5.95 -8.33
CA GLY A 172 -6.05 7.18 -8.07
C GLY A 172 -6.41 7.36 -6.59
N THR A 173 -6.52 8.63 -6.21
CA THR A 173 -6.92 9.08 -4.88
C THR A 173 -8.45 9.00 -4.71
N PHE A 174 -8.96 9.52 -3.58
CA PHE A 174 -10.42 9.66 -3.43
C PHE A 174 -11.04 10.56 -4.52
N ARG A 175 -10.27 11.50 -5.11
CA ARG A 175 -10.74 12.40 -6.18
C ARG A 175 -11.11 11.62 -7.44
N GLU A 176 -10.23 10.74 -7.92
CA GLU A 176 -10.45 9.90 -9.11
C GLU A 176 -11.59 8.90 -8.84
N ASN A 177 -11.66 8.32 -7.64
CA ASN A 177 -12.75 7.45 -7.24
C ASN A 177 -14.11 8.18 -7.21
N ALA A 178 -14.16 9.42 -6.72
CA ALA A 178 -15.36 10.25 -6.74
C ALA A 178 -15.80 10.59 -8.18
N ILE A 179 -14.85 10.94 -9.04
CA ILE A 179 -15.11 11.16 -10.48
C ILE A 179 -15.74 9.91 -11.11
N ALA A 180 -15.14 8.75 -10.90
CA ALA A 180 -15.62 7.49 -11.44
C ALA A 180 -17.03 7.13 -10.93
N ARG A 181 -17.33 7.46 -9.67
CA ARG A 181 -18.61 7.13 -9.03
C ARG A 181 -19.73 8.08 -9.39
N PHE A 182 -19.48 9.39 -9.44
CA PHE A 182 -20.53 10.41 -9.49
C PHE A 182 -20.67 11.08 -10.86
N LEU A 183 -19.61 11.23 -11.65
CA LEU A 183 -19.69 11.89 -12.94
C LEU A 183 -20.21 10.95 -14.04
N PRO A 184 -20.65 11.52 -15.20
CA PRO A 184 -21.07 10.74 -16.35
C PRO A 184 -20.00 9.77 -16.84
N LEU A 185 -20.45 8.62 -17.38
CA LEU A 185 -19.58 7.63 -17.98
C LEU A 185 -19.03 8.19 -19.31
N GLN A 186 -17.77 8.62 -19.27
CA GLN A 186 -17.07 9.16 -20.45
C GLN A 186 -15.57 8.89 -20.34
N LYS A 187 -14.90 8.88 -21.50
CA LYS A 187 -13.45 8.76 -21.56
C LYS A 187 -12.78 10.01 -21.00
N ARG A 188 -11.76 9.81 -20.14
CA ARG A 188 -10.99 10.85 -19.48
C ARG A 188 -9.51 10.50 -19.51
N ASN A 189 -8.67 11.51 -19.44
CA ASN A 189 -7.23 11.31 -19.38
C ASN A 189 -6.78 11.32 -17.90
N PHE A 190 -6.49 10.16 -17.35
CA PHE A 190 -5.95 10.01 -16.00
C PHE A 190 -4.44 9.81 -16.04
N LYS A 191 -3.74 10.35 -15.03
CA LYS A 191 -2.30 10.11 -14.83
C LYS A 191 -2.03 8.82 -14.04
N VAL A 192 -3.08 8.09 -13.66
CA VAL A 192 -3.03 6.88 -12.83
C VAL A 192 -3.44 5.66 -13.64
N GLN A 193 -2.99 4.48 -13.25
CA GLN A 193 -3.23 3.22 -13.97
C GLN A 193 -4.26 2.33 -13.26
N ALA A 194 -4.57 2.61 -12.00
CA ALA A 194 -5.56 1.85 -11.23
C ALA A 194 -6.47 2.75 -10.42
N LEU A 195 -7.64 2.24 -10.04
CA LEU A 195 -8.46 2.75 -8.95
C LEU A 195 -8.55 1.71 -7.84
N GLN A 196 -8.48 2.17 -6.60
CA GLN A 196 -8.67 1.33 -5.42
C GLN A 196 -9.89 1.81 -4.66
N ALA A 197 -10.94 1.01 -4.64
CA ALA A 197 -12.23 1.39 -4.09
C ALA A 197 -12.68 0.42 -2.98
N PRO A 198 -13.30 0.92 -1.89
CA PRO A 198 -13.95 0.05 -0.92
C PRO A 198 -15.19 -0.59 -1.55
N PHE A 199 -15.52 -1.81 -1.11
CA PHE A 199 -16.80 -2.42 -1.48
C PHE A 199 -17.96 -1.55 -0.99
N LYS A 200 -17.88 -1.09 0.27
CA LYS A 200 -18.80 -0.14 0.88
C LYS A 200 -18.06 0.96 1.62
N TRP A 201 -18.61 2.17 1.64
CA TRP A 201 -18.11 3.30 2.41
C TRP A 201 -19.25 3.99 3.14
N ARG A 202 -19.19 4.03 4.48
CA ARG A 202 -20.25 4.64 5.33
C ARG A 202 -21.67 4.21 4.95
N GLY A 203 -21.88 2.93 4.71
CA GLY A 203 -23.16 2.37 4.31
C GLY A 203 -23.50 2.46 2.82
N ILE A 204 -22.77 3.26 2.04
CA ILE A 204 -22.97 3.42 0.61
C ILE A 204 -22.16 2.37 -0.15
N GLN A 205 -22.79 1.63 -1.04
CA GLN A 205 -22.08 0.72 -1.95
C GLN A 205 -21.29 1.52 -2.99
N VAL A 206 -19.96 1.45 -2.92
CA VAL A 206 -19.04 2.11 -3.86
C VAL A 206 -18.81 1.24 -5.07
N TYR A 207 -18.52 -0.05 -4.86
CA TYR A 207 -18.40 -1.02 -5.95
C TYR A 207 -19.73 -1.13 -6.69
N SER A 208 -19.71 -0.92 -8.00
CA SER A 208 -20.90 -0.94 -8.83
C SER A 208 -20.53 -1.25 -10.29
N LYS A 209 -21.55 -1.69 -11.08
CA LYS A 209 -21.36 -1.88 -12.52
C LYS A 209 -20.83 -0.61 -13.21
N LYS A 210 -21.35 0.56 -12.83
CA LYS A 210 -20.89 1.86 -13.36
C LYS A 210 -19.38 2.06 -13.10
N LEU A 211 -18.86 1.73 -11.91
CA LEU A 211 -17.44 1.87 -11.61
C LEU A 211 -16.59 0.91 -12.47
N VAL A 212 -17.05 -0.33 -12.63
CA VAL A 212 -16.38 -1.31 -13.52
C VAL A 212 -16.37 -0.81 -14.97
N ASP A 213 -17.50 -0.36 -15.50
CA ASP A 213 -17.62 0.15 -16.86
C ASP A 213 -16.75 1.41 -17.08
N PHE A 214 -16.67 2.28 -16.04
CA PHE A 214 -15.81 3.45 -16.06
C PHE A 214 -14.33 3.06 -16.14
N CYS A 215 -13.89 2.10 -15.32
CA CYS A 215 -12.51 1.62 -15.35
C CYS A 215 -12.17 0.99 -16.70
N LYS A 216 -13.06 0.16 -17.27
CA LYS A 216 -12.88 -0.44 -18.60
C LYS A 216 -12.74 0.63 -19.68
N LEU A 217 -13.65 1.62 -19.70
CA LEU A 217 -13.66 2.71 -20.70
C LEU A 217 -12.36 3.54 -20.65
N ASN A 218 -11.79 3.69 -19.44
CA ASN A 218 -10.60 4.52 -19.23
C ASN A 218 -9.29 3.72 -19.12
N ASN A 219 -9.33 2.41 -19.43
CA ASN A 219 -8.17 1.51 -19.33
C ASN A 219 -7.50 1.52 -17.96
N LEU A 220 -8.32 1.56 -16.90
CA LEU A 220 -7.86 1.51 -15.49
C LEU A 220 -8.09 0.13 -14.90
N GLN A 221 -7.15 -0.35 -14.12
CA GLN A 221 -7.36 -1.52 -13.26
C GLN A 221 -8.22 -1.15 -12.06
N LEU A 222 -9.08 -2.06 -11.62
CA LEU A 222 -9.92 -1.85 -10.44
C LEU A 222 -9.54 -2.83 -9.34
N HIS A 223 -9.04 -2.30 -8.23
CA HIS A 223 -8.80 -3.06 -7.01
C HIS A 223 -9.93 -2.76 -6.02
N VAL A 224 -10.60 -3.80 -5.55
CA VAL A 224 -11.66 -3.67 -4.55
C VAL A 224 -11.14 -4.18 -3.22
N TRP A 225 -11.15 -3.31 -2.21
CA TRP A 225 -10.78 -3.72 -0.86
C TRP A 225 -12.03 -3.87 0.03
N LEU A 226 -12.00 -4.93 0.83
CA LEU A 226 -13.04 -5.22 1.80
C LEU A 226 -12.58 -4.64 3.15
N SER A 227 -13.33 -3.65 3.66
CA SER A 227 -13.15 -3.23 5.04
C SER A 227 -13.78 -4.28 5.95
N LEU A 228 -12.97 -5.18 6.50
CA LEU A 228 -13.42 -6.18 7.47
C LEU A 228 -13.72 -5.59 8.87
N ILE A 229 -13.70 -4.26 8.99
CA ILE A 229 -13.95 -3.55 10.27
C ILE A 229 -15.43 -3.53 10.65
N HIS A 230 -16.33 -4.02 9.79
CA HIS A 230 -17.77 -4.00 10.02
C HIS A 230 -18.47 -5.33 9.64
N ILE A 231 -17.90 -6.45 10.09
CA ILE A 231 -18.65 -7.70 10.23
C ILE A 231 -18.73 -8.05 11.70
#